data_2d0db374ad611a95bc502e01f84c1ca1
#
_entry.id   2d0db374ad611a95bc502e01f84c1ca1
#
_cell.length_a   1.000
_cell.length_b   1.000
_cell.length_c   1.000
_cell.angle_alpha   90.00
_cell.angle_beta   90.00
_cell.angle_gamma   90.00
#
_symmetry.space_group_name_H-M   'P 1'
#
loop_
_entity.id
_entity.type
_entity.pdbx_description
1 polymer ?
#
loop_
_entity_poly.entity_id
_entity_poly.type
_entity_poly.pdbx_seq_one_letter_code
_entity_poly.pdbx_strand_id
1 'polypeptide(L)'
;SQYVVNSFKFGGDDDSNQKSDFDYMKPTPFLFDSKSKNQESLFEVFFVDTSSESIKSYQYGFAVNSQGVTREWLNRKAKTARAYKRIFYRDAETLDLTGIPVKYRENLEVSLEREVLISSLGAKLKIPKLKFIRDWFLQNEFADFGDPAESFFMSRFLPAGFVDSQEVQN
;
A
#
# COMPACT_ATOMS: atom_id res chain seq x y z
N SER A 1 4.98 -0.51 2.73
CA SER A 1 5.71 -1.43 2.05
C SER A 1 6.19 -0.99 0.67
N GLN A 2 7.34 -1.50 0.27
CA GLN A 2 8.06 -1.14 -0.96
C GLN A 2 7.17 -1.26 -2.21
N TYR A 3 6.24 -2.23 -2.24
CA TYR A 3 5.31 -2.42 -3.35
C TYR A 3 4.43 -1.19 -3.60
N VAL A 4 3.87 -0.58 -2.56
CA VAL A 4 3.05 0.65 -2.69
C VAL A 4 3.87 1.82 -3.23
N VAL A 5 5.13 1.94 -2.79
CA VAL A 5 6.01 3.04 -3.21
C VAL A 5 6.49 2.85 -4.64
N ASN A 6 6.78 1.62 -5.04
CA ASN A 6 7.49 1.30 -6.26
C ASN A 6 6.60 0.79 -7.40
N SER A 7 5.39 0.24 -7.13
CA SER A 7 4.54 -0.34 -8.19
C SER A 7 4.33 0.60 -9.37
N PHE A 8 4.38 1.90 -9.11
CA PHE A 8 4.27 2.95 -10.09
C PHE A 8 5.56 3.25 -10.89
N LYS A 9 6.75 2.98 -10.34
CA LYS A 9 8.01 3.23 -11.07
C LYS A 9 8.16 2.29 -12.27
N PHE A 10 7.46 1.17 -12.26
CA PHE A 10 7.56 0.09 -13.23
C PHE A 10 6.45 0.10 -14.29
N GLY A 11 5.40 0.91 -14.11
CA GLY A 11 4.28 1.07 -15.06
C GLY A 11 4.40 2.28 -15.99
N GLY A 12 5.54 2.89 -16.17
CA GLY A 12 5.69 4.10 -17.01
C GLY A 12 7.01 4.17 -17.74
N ASP A 13 6.91 4.11 -19.06
CA ASP A 13 7.93 4.54 -20.06
C ASP A 13 9.40 4.32 -19.68
N ASP A 14 9.94 3.16 -19.95
CA ASP A 14 11.12 3.08 -20.82
C ASP A 14 11.45 1.64 -21.22
N ASP A 15 11.77 1.52 -22.49
CA ASP A 15 12.15 0.30 -23.19
C ASP A 15 13.41 -0.34 -22.59
N SER A 16 13.40 -1.63 -22.49
CA SER A 16 14.52 -2.55 -22.66
C SER A 16 15.25 -3.14 -21.46
N ASN A 17 15.10 -2.67 -20.20
CA ASN A 17 15.83 -3.30 -19.06
C ASN A 17 15.03 -3.49 -17.75
N GLN A 18 13.73 -3.21 -17.73
CA GLN A 18 12.94 -3.14 -16.49
C GLN A 18 12.28 -4.46 -16.04
N LYS A 19 12.39 -5.52 -16.83
CA LYS A 19 11.87 -6.85 -16.41
C LYS A 19 12.56 -7.38 -15.17
N SER A 20 13.82 -7.02 -14.92
CA SER A 20 14.56 -7.46 -13.73
C SER A 20 14.05 -6.83 -12.43
N ASP A 21 13.61 -5.57 -12.48
CA ASP A 21 13.20 -4.84 -11.27
C ASP A 21 11.81 -5.27 -10.78
N PHE A 22 10.91 -5.64 -11.70
CA PHE A 22 9.62 -6.22 -11.33
C PHE A 22 9.77 -7.59 -10.64
N ASP A 23 10.77 -8.39 -11.01
CA ASP A 23 11.03 -9.68 -10.38
C ASP A 23 11.38 -9.54 -8.89
N TYR A 24 12.01 -8.44 -8.47
CA TYR A 24 12.24 -8.14 -7.04
C TYR A 24 10.98 -7.77 -6.25
N MET A 25 9.91 -7.38 -6.94
CA MET A 25 8.64 -7.02 -6.32
C MET A 25 7.65 -8.17 -6.25
N LYS A 26 7.92 -9.28 -6.94
CA LYS A 26 7.06 -10.46 -6.87
C LYS A 26 7.04 -11.00 -5.45
N PRO A 27 5.86 -11.28 -4.89
CA PRO A 27 5.77 -11.88 -3.58
C PRO A 27 6.46 -13.24 -3.60
N THR A 28 7.38 -13.45 -2.66
CA THR A 28 8.01 -14.76 -2.49
C THR A 28 7.01 -15.68 -1.78
N PRO A 29 6.54 -16.75 -2.41
CA PRO A 29 5.61 -17.66 -1.77
C PRO A 29 6.28 -18.40 -0.60
N PHE A 30 5.49 -18.76 0.40
CA PHE A 30 5.96 -19.61 1.49
C PHE A 30 6.33 -21.00 0.95
N LEU A 31 7.64 -21.28 0.91
CA LEU A 31 8.18 -22.44 0.17
C LEU A 31 7.94 -23.79 0.87
N PHE A 32 7.59 -23.80 2.15
CA PHE A 32 7.36 -25.02 2.92
C PHE A 32 5.95 -25.63 2.73
N ASP A 33 5.05 -24.92 2.01
CA ASP A 33 3.75 -25.44 1.62
C ASP A 33 3.56 -25.35 0.11
N SER A 34 3.36 -26.50 -0.53
CA SER A 34 3.15 -26.58 -1.98
C SER A 34 1.89 -25.82 -2.47
N LYS A 35 0.90 -25.63 -1.61
CA LYS A 35 -0.33 -24.90 -1.92
C LYS A 35 -0.10 -23.38 -1.93
N SER A 36 0.85 -22.88 -1.15
CA SER A 36 1.13 -21.45 -1.02
C SER A 36 1.73 -20.83 -2.28
N LYS A 37 2.34 -21.62 -3.17
CA LYS A 37 2.96 -21.13 -4.41
C LYS A 37 2.00 -20.38 -5.33
N ASN A 38 0.71 -20.71 -5.29
CA ASN A 38 -0.32 -20.11 -6.14
C ASN A 38 -1.29 -19.23 -5.35
N GLN A 39 -1.05 -19.04 -4.05
CA GLN A 39 -1.89 -18.18 -3.23
C GLN A 39 -1.47 -16.71 -3.37
N GLU A 40 -2.44 -15.83 -3.17
CA GLU A 40 -2.17 -14.40 -3.08
C GLU A 40 -1.60 -14.03 -1.71
N SER A 41 -0.68 -13.07 -1.71
CA SER A 41 -0.23 -12.40 -0.50
C SER A 41 -1.11 -11.20 -0.24
N LEU A 42 -1.74 -11.14 0.95
CA LEU A 42 -2.63 -10.07 1.37
C LEU A 42 -1.89 -9.10 2.28
N PHE A 43 -2.08 -7.81 2.03
CA PHE A 43 -1.60 -6.72 2.87
C PHE A 43 -2.75 -5.77 3.19
N GLU A 44 -2.95 -5.44 4.46
CA GLU A 44 -3.96 -4.48 4.90
C GLU A 44 -3.45 -3.62 6.05
N VAL A 45 -3.73 -2.33 6.00
CA VAL A 45 -3.40 -1.39 7.07
C VAL A 45 -4.59 -0.51 7.42
N PHE A 46 -4.68 -0.18 8.71
CA PHE A 46 -5.62 0.80 9.25
C PHE A 46 -4.81 1.97 9.80
N PHE A 47 -5.15 3.18 9.38
CA PHE A 47 -4.46 4.37 9.86
C PHE A 47 -5.41 5.56 9.98
N VAL A 48 -4.97 6.57 10.71
CA VAL A 48 -5.76 7.76 11.03
C VAL A 48 -5.07 9.00 10.46
N ASP A 49 -5.83 9.81 9.74
CA ASP A 49 -5.40 11.13 9.30
C ASP A 49 -5.81 12.17 10.34
N THR A 50 -4.81 12.75 10.98
CA THR A 50 -4.95 13.83 11.96
C THR A 50 -4.51 15.19 11.41
N SER A 51 -4.14 15.27 10.14
CA SER A 51 -3.62 16.49 9.50
C SER A 51 -4.69 17.57 9.26
N SER A 52 -5.97 17.20 9.35
CA SER A 52 -7.10 18.10 9.22
C SER A 52 -7.91 18.14 10.53
N GLU A 53 -8.65 19.24 10.75
CA GLU A 53 -9.59 19.35 11.89
C GLU A 53 -10.60 18.20 11.96
N SER A 54 -10.87 17.57 10.84
CA SER A 54 -11.75 16.42 10.72
C SER A 54 -10.95 15.12 10.66
N ILE A 55 -10.81 14.46 11.81
CA ILE A 55 -10.15 13.15 11.94
C ILE A 55 -10.87 12.12 11.05
N LYS A 56 -10.09 11.41 10.24
CA LYS A 56 -10.57 10.36 9.33
C LYS A 56 -9.76 9.09 9.52
N SER A 57 -10.43 7.96 9.59
CA SER A 57 -9.79 6.64 9.58
C SER A 57 -9.83 6.05 8.17
N TYR A 58 -8.75 5.43 7.78
CA TYR A 58 -8.61 4.76 6.49
C TYR A 58 -8.35 3.27 6.71
N GLN A 59 -8.90 2.46 5.82
CA GLN A 59 -8.60 1.06 5.65
C GLN A 59 -8.12 0.90 4.22
N TYR A 60 -6.86 0.57 4.04
CA TYR A 60 -6.24 0.35 2.74
C TYR A 60 -5.66 -1.05 2.69
N GLY A 61 -5.90 -1.75 1.61
CA GLY A 61 -5.32 -3.06 1.40
C GLY A 61 -5.20 -3.43 -0.06
N PHE A 62 -4.35 -4.42 -0.30
CA PHE A 62 -4.18 -5.03 -1.61
C PHE A 62 -3.75 -6.49 -1.47
N ALA A 63 -4.02 -7.26 -2.50
CA ALA A 63 -3.53 -8.62 -2.63
C ALA A 63 -2.76 -8.76 -3.95
N VAL A 64 -1.69 -9.54 -3.92
CA VAL A 64 -0.80 -9.76 -5.06
C VAL A 64 -0.44 -11.24 -5.18
N ASN A 65 -0.23 -11.69 -6.40
CA ASN A 65 0.35 -12.98 -6.72
C ASN A 65 1.49 -12.81 -7.75
N SER A 66 2.01 -13.91 -8.27
CA SER A 66 3.07 -13.89 -9.28
C SER A 66 2.72 -13.17 -10.58
N GLN A 67 1.44 -12.88 -10.82
CA GLN A 67 0.94 -12.21 -12.02
C GLN A 67 0.59 -10.74 -11.81
N GLY A 68 0.71 -10.23 -10.58
CA GLY A 68 0.41 -8.84 -10.23
C GLY A 68 -0.64 -8.69 -9.15
N VAL A 69 -1.31 -7.54 -9.15
CA VAL A 69 -2.34 -7.18 -8.17
C VAL A 69 -3.65 -7.91 -8.49
N THR A 70 -4.12 -8.71 -7.55
CA THR A 70 -5.39 -9.45 -7.67
C THR A 70 -6.57 -8.66 -7.13
N ARG A 71 -6.33 -7.89 -6.06
CA ARG A 71 -7.36 -7.03 -5.44
C ARG A 71 -6.71 -5.78 -4.86
N GLU A 72 -7.45 -4.66 -4.81
CA GLU A 72 -7.05 -3.45 -4.10
C GLU A 72 -8.29 -2.69 -3.63
N TRP A 73 -8.25 -2.14 -2.42
CA TRP A 73 -9.35 -1.35 -1.86
C TRP A 73 -8.86 -0.22 -0.98
N LEU A 74 -9.65 0.85 -0.97
CA LEU A 74 -9.51 1.96 -0.05
C LEU A 74 -10.87 2.35 0.49
N ASN A 75 -11.02 2.29 1.79
CA ASN A 75 -12.20 2.73 2.52
C ASN A 75 -11.83 3.88 3.47
N ARG A 76 -12.78 4.77 3.73
CA ARG A 76 -12.61 5.90 4.65
C ARG A 76 -13.80 6.00 5.59
N LYS A 77 -13.53 6.37 6.84
CA LYS A 77 -14.56 6.65 7.85
C LYS A 77 -14.26 7.98 8.55
N ALA A 78 -15.22 8.89 8.59
CA ALA A 78 -15.14 10.09 9.43
C ALA A 78 -15.34 9.70 10.91
N LYS A 79 -14.79 10.50 11.84
CA LYS A 79 -14.90 10.24 13.29
C LYS A 79 -16.36 10.02 13.75
N THR A 80 -17.30 10.76 13.19
CA THR A 80 -18.72 10.69 13.51
C THR A 80 -19.50 9.63 12.74
N ALA A 81 -18.90 9.02 11.73
CA ALA A 81 -19.56 8.01 10.92
C ALA A 81 -19.58 6.64 11.61
N ARG A 82 -20.66 5.86 11.40
CA ARG A 82 -20.77 4.50 11.94
C ARG A 82 -20.09 3.46 11.05
N ALA A 83 -19.99 3.70 9.75
CA ALA A 83 -19.46 2.75 8.78
C ALA A 83 -18.38 3.37 7.87
N TYR A 84 -17.53 2.51 7.35
CA TYR A 84 -16.60 2.89 6.29
C TYR A 84 -17.35 3.14 4.98
N LYS A 85 -16.90 4.16 4.24
CA LYS A 85 -17.35 4.47 2.89
C LYS A 85 -16.23 4.11 1.92
N ARG A 86 -16.55 3.32 0.88
CA ARG A 86 -15.62 2.95 -0.17
C ARG A 86 -15.16 4.19 -0.95
N ILE A 87 -13.87 4.27 -1.21
CA ILE A 87 -13.28 5.26 -2.13
C ILE A 87 -13.03 4.61 -3.47
N PHE A 88 -12.39 3.43 -3.47
CA PHE A 88 -12.28 2.59 -4.64
C PHE A 88 -12.16 1.11 -4.24
N TYR A 89 -12.42 0.24 -5.20
CA TYR A 89 -12.20 -1.20 -5.12
C TYR A 89 -11.88 -1.73 -6.51
N ARG A 90 -10.98 -2.71 -6.59
CA ARG A 90 -10.78 -3.54 -7.79
C ARG A 90 -10.52 -4.98 -7.44
N ASP A 91 -10.96 -5.86 -8.30
CA ASP A 91 -10.55 -7.26 -8.41
C ASP A 91 -10.51 -7.67 -9.89
N ALA A 92 -10.52 -8.98 -10.19
CA ALA A 92 -10.47 -9.48 -11.56
C ALA A 92 -11.69 -9.08 -12.42
N GLU A 93 -12.84 -8.84 -11.79
CA GLU A 93 -14.14 -8.62 -12.47
C GLU A 93 -14.68 -7.21 -12.26
N THR A 94 -14.25 -6.53 -11.21
CA THR A 94 -14.86 -5.28 -10.74
C THR A 94 -13.84 -4.16 -10.63
N LEU A 95 -14.17 -2.99 -11.19
CA LEU A 95 -13.46 -1.74 -10.95
C LEU A 95 -14.47 -0.69 -10.48
N ASP A 96 -14.47 -0.40 -9.18
CA ASP A 96 -15.32 0.62 -8.56
C ASP A 96 -14.47 1.84 -8.19
N LEU A 97 -14.62 2.92 -8.93
CA LEU A 97 -13.96 4.22 -8.71
C LEU A 97 -14.93 5.30 -8.22
N THR A 98 -16.10 4.93 -7.69
CA THR A 98 -17.18 5.88 -7.36
C THR A 98 -16.78 6.94 -6.33
N GLY A 99 -15.87 6.63 -5.43
CA GLY A 99 -15.31 7.59 -4.46
C GLY A 99 -14.21 8.51 -5.01
N ILE A 100 -13.76 8.28 -6.24
CA ILE A 100 -12.80 9.13 -6.97
C ILE A 100 -13.58 10.19 -7.77
N PRO A 101 -13.12 11.46 -7.81
CA PRO A 101 -13.78 12.47 -8.64
C PRO A 101 -13.80 12.09 -10.13
N VAL A 102 -14.94 12.31 -10.80
CA VAL A 102 -15.22 11.88 -12.18
C VAL A 102 -14.10 12.25 -13.15
N LYS A 103 -13.55 13.47 -13.03
CA LYS A 103 -12.48 13.99 -13.90
C LYS A 103 -11.18 13.16 -13.93
N TYR A 104 -11.00 12.24 -12.98
CA TYR A 104 -9.79 11.42 -12.89
C TYR A 104 -10.04 9.94 -13.26
N ARG A 105 -11.30 9.50 -13.32
CA ARG A 105 -11.64 8.09 -13.46
C ARG A 105 -11.14 7.53 -14.79
N GLU A 106 -11.44 8.22 -15.89
CA GLU A 106 -11.03 7.79 -17.23
C GLU A 106 -9.51 7.59 -17.33
N ASN A 107 -8.73 8.54 -16.81
CA ASN A 107 -7.27 8.43 -16.81
C ASN A 107 -6.76 7.26 -15.96
N LEU A 108 -7.43 6.96 -14.84
CA LEU A 108 -7.11 5.79 -14.04
C LEU A 108 -7.44 4.49 -14.78
N GLU A 109 -8.62 4.39 -15.39
CA GLU A 109 -9.08 3.20 -16.10
C GLU A 109 -8.15 2.87 -17.29
N VAL A 110 -7.80 3.88 -18.09
CA VAL A 110 -6.95 3.69 -19.29
C VAL A 110 -5.50 3.34 -18.93
N SER A 111 -4.98 3.88 -17.83
CA SER A 111 -3.57 3.71 -17.43
C SER A 111 -3.35 2.63 -16.39
N LEU A 112 -4.41 1.90 -15.98
CA LEU A 112 -4.32 0.89 -14.93
C LEU A 112 -3.86 -0.44 -15.50
N GLU A 113 -2.62 -0.80 -15.20
CA GLU A 113 -2.05 -2.09 -15.51
C GLU A 113 -2.22 -3.07 -14.34
N ARG A 114 -2.02 -4.36 -14.60
CA ARG A 114 -2.21 -5.41 -13.61
C ARG A 114 -1.21 -5.32 -12.46
N GLU A 115 0.01 -4.91 -12.75
CA GLU A 115 1.12 -4.80 -11.80
C GLU A 115 1.07 -3.51 -10.99
N VAL A 116 0.29 -2.51 -11.44
CA VAL A 116 0.25 -1.18 -10.85
C VAL A 116 -0.90 -1.05 -9.86
N LEU A 117 -0.63 -0.51 -8.67
CA LEU A 117 -1.67 -0.17 -7.70
C LEU A 117 -2.38 1.14 -8.09
N ILE A 118 -3.70 1.18 -7.91
CA ILE A 118 -4.52 2.39 -8.09
C ILE A 118 -3.99 3.54 -7.22
N SER A 119 -3.59 3.23 -5.97
CA SER A 119 -2.99 4.21 -5.06
C SER A 119 -1.72 4.83 -5.62
N SER A 120 -0.84 4.03 -6.22
CA SER A 120 0.42 4.49 -6.81
C SER A 120 0.20 5.30 -8.07
N LEU A 121 -0.63 4.80 -9.00
CA LEU A 121 -1.00 5.49 -10.23
C LEU A 121 -1.72 6.81 -9.92
N GLY A 122 -2.67 6.79 -9.00
CA GLY A 122 -3.40 7.99 -8.61
C GLY A 122 -2.53 9.05 -7.91
N ALA A 123 -1.50 8.62 -7.19
CA ALA A 123 -0.51 9.55 -6.64
C ALA A 123 0.31 10.21 -7.76
N LYS A 124 0.69 9.47 -8.81
CA LYS A 124 1.31 10.02 -10.03
C LYS A 124 0.41 11.06 -10.70
N LEU A 125 -0.86 10.73 -10.85
CA LEU A 125 -1.87 11.63 -11.43
C LEU A 125 -2.27 12.77 -10.47
N LYS A 126 -1.59 12.89 -9.31
CA LYS A 126 -1.82 13.94 -8.30
C LYS A 126 -3.25 13.98 -7.77
N ILE A 127 -3.92 12.82 -7.71
CA ILE A 127 -5.24 12.69 -7.11
C ILE A 127 -5.09 12.78 -5.58
N PRO A 128 -5.64 13.82 -4.92
CA PRO A 128 -5.28 14.15 -3.53
C PRO A 128 -5.46 13.00 -2.55
N LYS A 129 -6.58 12.26 -2.64
CA LYS A 129 -6.88 11.14 -1.75
C LYS A 129 -5.92 9.95 -1.93
N LEU A 130 -5.42 9.73 -3.16
CA LEU A 130 -4.52 8.63 -3.49
C LEU A 130 -3.07 9.02 -3.21
N LYS A 131 -2.72 10.29 -3.50
CA LYS A 131 -1.41 10.85 -3.12
C LYS A 131 -1.20 10.75 -1.61
N PHE A 132 -2.22 11.04 -0.80
CA PHE A 132 -2.16 10.94 0.65
C PHE A 132 -1.79 9.52 1.12
N ILE A 133 -2.35 8.46 0.51
CA ILE A 133 -2.00 7.08 0.86
C ILE A 133 -0.52 6.81 0.60
N ARG A 134 -0.04 7.16 -0.60
CA ARG A 134 1.37 6.96 -0.96
C ARG A 134 2.31 7.76 -0.05
N ASP A 135 1.97 9.00 0.24
CA ASP A 135 2.76 9.86 1.13
C ASP A 135 2.83 9.26 2.55
N TRP A 136 1.73 8.67 3.04
CA TRP A 136 1.71 7.97 4.31
C TRP A 136 2.72 6.80 4.32
N PHE A 137 2.75 5.98 3.27
CA PHE A 137 3.73 4.89 3.16
C PHE A 137 5.18 5.40 3.07
N LEU A 138 5.40 6.55 2.42
CA LEU A 138 6.74 7.16 2.33
C LEU A 138 7.24 7.75 3.65
N GLN A 139 6.31 8.18 4.51
CA GLN A 139 6.63 8.78 5.81
C GLN A 139 6.78 7.75 6.94
N ASN A 140 6.35 6.51 6.70
CA ASN A 140 6.44 5.44 7.68
C ASN A 140 7.54 4.46 7.28
N GLU A 141 8.38 4.10 8.23
CA GLU A 141 9.37 3.04 8.06
C GLU A 141 8.70 1.68 8.32
N PHE A 142 8.98 0.73 7.44
CA PHE A 142 8.54 -0.65 7.58
C PHE A 142 9.77 -1.52 7.68
N ALA A 143 10.05 -2.04 8.88
CA ALA A 143 11.15 -2.95 9.09
C ALA A 143 10.82 -4.35 8.59
N ASP A 144 11.67 -4.93 7.77
CA ASP A 144 11.63 -6.34 7.42
C ASP A 144 12.46 -7.14 8.42
N PHE A 145 11.81 -7.65 9.47
CA PHE A 145 12.49 -8.50 10.46
C PHE A 145 12.94 -9.86 9.90
N GLY A 146 12.56 -10.20 8.67
CA GLY A 146 13.10 -11.34 7.94
C GLY A 146 14.48 -11.06 7.33
N ASP A 147 14.85 -9.78 7.14
CA ASP A 147 16.20 -9.38 6.74
C ASP A 147 17.11 -9.31 7.98
N PRO A 148 18.18 -10.14 8.05
CA PRO A 148 19.11 -10.12 9.20
C PRO A 148 19.79 -8.77 9.42
N ALA A 149 20.05 -8.00 8.35
CA ALA A 149 20.68 -6.69 8.44
C ALA A 149 19.70 -5.66 9.02
N GLU A 150 18.46 -5.60 8.55
CA GLU A 150 17.43 -4.72 9.11
C GLU A 150 17.09 -5.10 10.56
N SER A 151 16.95 -6.37 10.85
CA SER A 151 16.70 -6.88 12.21
C SER A 151 17.82 -6.49 13.17
N PHE A 152 19.09 -6.58 12.74
CA PHE A 152 20.24 -6.16 13.53
C PHE A 152 20.28 -4.64 13.77
N PHE A 153 19.95 -3.85 12.74
CA PHE A 153 19.87 -2.39 12.87
C PHE A 153 18.75 -1.99 13.84
N MET A 154 17.55 -2.52 13.65
CA MET A 154 16.38 -2.17 14.47
C MET A 154 16.54 -2.59 15.93
N SER A 155 17.28 -3.68 16.23
CA SER A 155 17.55 -4.10 17.60
C SER A 155 18.46 -3.13 18.38
N ARG A 156 19.17 -2.24 17.70
CA ARG A 156 20.09 -1.25 18.32
C ARG A 156 19.48 0.14 18.49
N PHE A 157 18.38 0.42 17.80
CA PHE A 157 17.71 1.72 17.86
C PHE A 157 16.38 1.58 18.59
N LEU A 158 16.36 1.88 19.88
CA LEU A 158 15.09 2.13 20.56
C LEU A 158 14.47 3.41 19.98
N PRO A 159 13.16 3.45 19.70
CA PRO A 159 12.50 4.68 19.27
C PRO A 159 12.80 5.82 20.25
N ALA A 160 13.08 7.00 19.71
CA ALA A 160 13.25 8.19 20.53
C ALA A 160 12.00 8.38 21.41
N GLY A 161 12.18 8.48 22.72
CA GLY A 161 11.08 8.54 23.71
C GLY A 161 10.78 7.23 24.42
N PHE A 162 11.35 6.09 24.03
CA PHE A 162 11.15 4.83 24.75
C PHE A 162 11.86 4.82 26.12
N VAL A 163 12.89 5.66 26.28
CA VAL A 163 13.70 5.75 27.51
C VAL A 163 13.09 6.72 28.54
N ASP A 164 12.20 7.62 28.12
CA ASP A 164 11.65 8.67 28.99
C ASP A 164 10.29 8.32 29.65
N SER A 165 9.69 7.19 29.33
CA SER A 165 8.50 6.75 30.04
C SER A 165 8.91 6.10 31.37
N GLN A 166 8.78 6.84 32.47
CA GLN A 166 8.98 6.34 33.84
C GLN A 166 8.05 5.19 34.23
N GLU A 167 7.17 4.74 33.33
CA GLU A 167 6.25 3.63 33.55
C GLU A 167 6.88 2.23 33.36
N VAL A 168 8.13 2.14 32.93
CA VAL A 168 8.83 0.85 32.74
C VAL A 168 9.72 0.48 33.95
N GLN A 169 9.68 1.25 35.04
CA GLN A 169 10.49 0.99 36.25
C GLN A 169 9.68 0.48 37.47
N ASN A 170 8.54 -0.16 37.25
CA ASN A 170 7.86 -0.88 38.35
C ASN A 170 7.47 -2.29 37.94
#